data_d9c4cdc81e282ccef807beeaa0168bb7
#
_entry.id   d9c4cdc81e282ccef807beeaa0168bb7
#
_cell.length_a   1.000
_cell.length_b   1.000
_cell.length_c   1.000
_cell.angle_alpha   90.00
_cell.angle_beta   90.00
_cell.angle_gamma   90.00
#
_symmetry.space_group_name_H-M   'P 1'
#
loop_
_entity.id
_entity.type
_entity.pdbx_description
1 polymer ?
#
loop_
_entity_poly.entity_id
_entity_poly.type
_entity_poly.pdbx_seq_one_letter_code
_entity_poly.pdbx_strand_id
1 'polypeptide(L)'
;DLERTDREGLTMREAVRAFGGDPDRIDDDRWQGGPPLAYLEVHIEQGPVLEARALPVGVVTAISGQDRYTLVFEGEAGHAGTVPMERRRDALVAAAVFVQAVEGYAGGTLGLVATVGQLSVRPGAANVVPGEVMLSLDVRHADDAERLLASQHLLDIASQISKHRNIALTTRRDSENATVPCAPRLVSSLSQAVHELGHPVLELASGAGHDAVAMSALTEVGMLFVRCKGGVSHNPAESVTTEDVAVAIDVLGRCLELLAKP
;
A
#
# COMPACT_ATOMS: atom_id res chain seq x y z
N ASP A 1 -9.94 5.43 18.64
CA ASP A 1 -10.46 4.48 17.63
C ASP A 1 -11.18 3.26 18.19
N LEU A 2 -11.28 3.10 19.51
CA LEU A 2 -11.92 1.94 20.14
C LEU A 2 -13.42 1.78 19.78
N GLU A 3 -14.06 2.85 19.34
CA GLU A 3 -15.48 2.87 18.96
C GLU A 3 -15.72 2.58 17.46
N ARG A 4 -14.65 2.31 16.69
CA ARG A 4 -14.79 1.88 15.29
C ARG A 4 -15.41 0.48 15.24
N THR A 5 -16.36 0.29 14.35
CA THR A 5 -17.05 -0.99 14.14
C THR A 5 -16.54 -1.69 12.89
N ASP A 6 -16.59 -3.01 12.91
CA ASP A 6 -16.43 -3.85 11.73
C ASP A 6 -17.75 -3.91 10.91
N ARG A 7 -17.79 -4.81 9.90
CA ARG A 7 -18.98 -4.99 9.03
C ARG A 7 -20.17 -5.63 9.76
N GLU A 8 -19.93 -6.29 10.89
CA GLU A 8 -20.94 -6.97 11.70
C GLU A 8 -21.44 -6.07 12.83
N GLY A 9 -20.85 -4.88 12.97
CA GLY A 9 -21.19 -3.89 14.01
C GLY A 9 -20.45 -4.08 15.32
N LEU A 10 -19.48 -5.02 15.40
CA LEU A 10 -18.64 -5.23 16.57
C LEU A 10 -17.63 -4.08 16.69
N THR A 11 -17.57 -3.43 17.84
CA THR A 11 -16.58 -2.39 18.12
C THR A 11 -15.19 -2.99 18.40
N MET A 12 -14.11 -2.23 18.13
CA MET A 12 -12.76 -2.63 18.50
C MET A 12 -12.65 -2.83 20.03
N ARG A 13 -13.35 -2.04 20.85
CA ARG A 13 -13.44 -2.18 22.30
C ARG A 13 -13.96 -3.55 22.70
N GLU A 14 -15.06 -3.98 22.08
CA GLU A 14 -15.67 -5.30 22.35
C GLU A 14 -14.75 -6.43 21.87
N ALA A 15 -14.14 -6.30 20.72
CA ALA A 15 -13.18 -7.28 20.20
C ALA A 15 -11.97 -7.44 21.12
N VAL A 16 -11.39 -6.35 21.64
CA VAL A 16 -10.27 -6.39 22.62
C VAL A 16 -10.70 -7.12 23.89
N ARG A 17 -11.90 -6.83 24.44
CA ARG A 17 -12.41 -7.53 25.62
C ARG A 17 -12.65 -9.01 25.36
N ALA A 18 -13.23 -9.35 24.21
CA ALA A 18 -13.47 -10.76 23.83
C ALA A 18 -12.16 -11.55 23.67
N PHE A 19 -11.08 -10.89 23.25
CA PHE A 19 -9.73 -11.48 23.15
C PHE A 19 -9.05 -11.63 24.52
N GLY A 20 -9.57 -11.00 25.58
CA GLY A 20 -9.03 -11.05 26.94
C GLY A 20 -8.19 -9.84 27.33
N GLY A 21 -8.13 -8.80 26.51
CA GLY A 21 -7.51 -7.52 26.82
C GLY A 21 -8.41 -6.58 27.61
N ASP A 22 -7.83 -5.52 28.17
CA ASP A 22 -8.55 -4.46 28.87
C ASP A 22 -8.43 -3.13 28.11
N PRO A 23 -9.44 -2.76 27.29
CA PRO A 23 -9.40 -1.54 26.50
C PRO A 23 -9.41 -0.26 27.33
N ASP A 24 -9.80 -0.33 28.60
CA ASP A 24 -9.84 0.82 29.50
C ASP A 24 -8.45 1.11 30.12
N ARG A 25 -7.50 0.18 29.96
CA ARG A 25 -6.12 0.26 30.46
C ARG A 25 -5.05 0.38 29.38
N ILE A 26 -5.43 0.62 28.12
CA ILE A 26 -4.47 0.77 27.00
C ILE A 26 -3.42 1.85 27.30
N ASP A 27 -3.78 2.92 28.02
CA ASP A 27 -2.85 3.98 28.38
C ASP A 27 -1.77 3.54 29.36
N ASP A 28 -1.99 2.47 30.14
CA ASP A 28 -1.00 1.89 31.04
C ASP A 28 0.17 1.24 30.29
N ASP A 29 -0.08 0.79 29.04
CA ASP A 29 0.92 0.14 28.18
C ASP A 29 1.78 1.16 27.41
N ARG A 30 1.59 2.45 27.63
CA ARG A 30 2.44 3.48 27.01
C ARG A 30 3.90 3.29 27.40
N TRP A 31 4.80 3.45 26.43
CA TRP A 31 6.22 3.46 26.68
C TRP A 31 6.59 4.53 27.74
N GLN A 32 7.10 4.09 28.89
CA GLN A 32 7.43 4.93 30.03
C GLN A 32 8.93 5.25 30.12
N GLY A 33 9.75 4.61 29.27
CA GLY A 33 11.20 4.80 29.25
C GLY A 33 11.64 6.05 28.49
N GLY A 34 12.95 6.29 28.45
CA GLY A 34 13.53 7.24 27.50
C GLY A 34 13.31 6.76 26.05
N PRO A 35 13.56 7.63 25.02
CA PRO A 35 13.37 7.23 23.64
C PRO A 35 14.22 5.99 23.33
N PRO A 36 13.64 4.96 22.66
CA PRO A 36 14.43 3.82 22.21
C PRO A 36 15.55 4.28 21.26
N LEU A 37 16.65 3.55 21.22
CA LEU A 37 17.75 3.85 20.31
C LEU A 37 17.30 3.80 18.84
N ALA A 38 16.50 2.79 18.50
CA ALA A 38 15.92 2.56 17.20
C ALA A 38 14.85 1.45 17.28
N TYR A 39 14.04 1.34 16.25
CA TYR A 39 13.18 0.19 15.97
C TYR A 39 13.66 -0.50 14.70
N LEU A 40 13.96 -1.79 14.78
CA LEU A 40 14.32 -2.62 13.64
C LEU A 40 13.27 -3.69 13.44
N GLU A 41 12.73 -3.77 12.23
CA GLU A 41 11.71 -4.74 11.84
C GLU A 41 12.25 -5.67 10.75
N VAL A 42 12.09 -6.98 10.95
CA VAL A 42 12.32 -7.98 9.91
C VAL A 42 10.96 -8.46 9.44
N HIS A 43 10.71 -8.34 8.15
CA HIS A 43 9.41 -8.70 7.56
C HIS A 43 9.61 -9.44 6.24
N ILE A 44 8.65 -10.26 5.84
CA ILE A 44 8.65 -10.81 4.48
C ILE A 44 8.44 -9.68 3.46
N GLU A 45 9.01 -9.81 2.26
CA GLU A 45 8.89 -8.78 1.23
C GLU A 45 7.45 -8.52 0.79
N GLN A 46 6.60 -9.53 0.82
CA GLN A 46 5.24 -9.51 0.26
C GLN A 46 5.21 -9.16 -1.24
N GLY A 47 6.34 -9.31 -1.90
CA GLY A 47 6.58 -9.00 -3.30
C GLY A 47 7.54 -9.98 -3.97
N PRO A 48 7.69 -9.95 -5.28
CA PRO A 48 8.49 -10.92 -6.05
C PRO A 48 9.93 -10.45 -6.34
N VAL A 49 10.36 -9.27 -5.86
CA VAL A 49 11.61 -8.65 -6.33
C VAL A 49 12.83 -9.41 -5.85
N LEU A 50 12.87 -9.80 -4.56
CA LEU A 50 13.99 -10.57 -4.00
C LEU A 50 14.09 -11.94 -4.66
N GLU A 51 12.97 -12.62 -4.90
CA GLU A 51 12.97 -13.91 -5.59
C GLU A 51 13.47 -13.76 -7.04
N ALA A 52 12.98 -12.77 -7.78
CA ALA A 52 13.42 -12.50 -9.16
C ALA A 52 14.90 -12.12 -9.25
N ARG A 53 15.48 -11.58 -8.18
CA ARG A 53 16.90 -11.23 -8.08
C ARG A 53 17.74 -12.32 -7.43
N ALA A 54 17.16 -13.44 -7.00
CA ALA A 54 17.79 -14.51 -6.25
C ALA A 54 18.54 -14.02 -4.98
N LEU A 55 17.97 -13.02 -4.28
CA LEU A 55 18.52 -12.42 -3.06
C LEU A 55 17.73 -12.92 -1.85
N PRO A 56 18.40 -13.31 -0.74
CA PRO A 56 17.71 -13.78 0.46
C PRO A 56 17.06 -12.64 1.25
N VAL A 57 17.67 -11.45 1.21
CA VAL A 57 17.23 -10.27 1.98
C VAL A 57 17.34 -8.99 1.15
N GLY A 58 16.62 -7.94 1.58
CA GLY A 58 16.69 -6.59 1.02
C GLY A 58 16.55 -5.52 2.11
N VAL A 59 17.23 -4.40 1.96
CA VAL A 59 17.19 -3.30 2.92
C VAL A 59 16.09 -2.32 2.52
N VAL A 60 15.16 -2.03 3.43
CA VAL A 60 14.06 -1.11 3.16
C VAL A 60 14.50 0.33 3.39
N THR A 61 14.27 1.18 2.39
CA THR A 61 14.64 2.62 2.46
C THR A 61 13.48 3.49 2.94
N ALA A 62 12.25 3.08 2.66
CA ALA A 62 11.05 3.78 3.08
C ALA A 62 9.83 2.85 3.04
N ILE A 63 8.82 3.15 3.85
CA ILE A 63 7.47 2.61 3.72
C ILE A 63 6.67 3.63 2.93
N SER A 64 6.19 3.24 1.75
CA SER A 64 5.54 4.13 0.80
C SER A 64 4.29 4.76 1.37
N GLY A 65 4.14 6.06 1.12
CA GLY A 65 2.89 6.76 1.36
C GLY A 65 1.79 6.25 0.44
N GLN A 66 0.55 6.46 0.84
CA GLN A 66 -0.63 5.94 0.15
C GLN A 66 -1.76 6.94 0.14
N ASP A 67 -2.35 7.15 -1.03
CA ASP A 67 -3.65 7.81 -1.21
C ASP A 67 -4.69 6.80 -1.69
N ARG A 68 -5.87 6.83 -1.09
CA ARG A 68 -7.02 6.06 -1.57
C ARG A 68 -8.17 6.99 -1.91
N TYR A 69 -8.80 6.68 -3.04
CA TYR A 69 -9.96 7.42 -3.52
C TYR A 69 -11.07 6.47 -3.93
N THR A 70 -12.30 6.95 -3.75
CA THR A 70 -13.49 6.42 -4.42
C THR A 70 -13.88 7.39 -5.53
N LEU A 71 -14.03 6.90 -6.75
CA LEU A 71 -14.53 7.65 -7.90
C LEU A 71 -15.87 7.06 -8.34
N VAL A 72 -16.84 7.95 -8.64
CA VAL A 72 -18.14 7.56 -9.17
C VAL A 72 -18.33 8.28 -10.50
N PHE A 73 -18.43 7.51 -11.59
CA PHE A 73 -18.78 7.97 -12.91
C PHE A 73 -20.30 7.82 -13.09
N GLU A 74 -21.00 8.92 -13.37
CA GLU A 74 -22.46 8.94 -13.50
C GLU A 74 -22.84 9.39 -14.91
N GLY A 75 -23.33 8.44 -15.69
CA GLY A 75 -23.83 8.62 -17.04
C GLY A 75 -25.34 8.46 -17.10
N GLU A 76 -25.83 7.74 -18.11
CA GLU A 76 -27.27 7.50 -18.30
C GLU A 76 -27.54 6.05 -18.68
N ALA A 77 -28.36 5.36 -17.87
CA ALA A 77 -28.82 4.03 -18.19
C ALA A 77 -29.80 4.05 -19.35
N GLY A 78 -29.69 3.07 -20.24
CA GLY A 78 -30.59 2.99 -21.39
C GLY A 78 -30.60 1.60 -22.02
N HIS A 79 -31.54 1.34 -22.90
CA HIS A 79 -31.63 0.04 -23.57
C HIS A 79 -30.46 -0.16 -24.54
N ALA A 80 -29.69 -1.24 -24.36
CA ALA A 80 -28.43 -1.49 -25.10
C ALA A 80 -28.64 -1.60 -26.64
N GLY A 81 -29.80 -2.02 -27.10
CA GLY A 81 -30.10 -2.18 -28.52
C GLY A 81 -30.79 -0.97 -29.19
N THR A 82 -31.32 -0.02 -28.41
CA THR A 82 -32.13 1.10 -29.00
C THR A 82 -31.47 2.46 -28.78
N VAL A 83 -30.58 2.64 -27.82
CA VAL A 83 -29.85 3.90 -27.65
C VAL A 83 -28.71 3.96 -28.65
N PRO A 84 -28.72 4.90 -29.63
CA PRO A 84 -27.63 5.05 -30.61
C PRO A 84 -26.28 5.33 -29.93
N MET A 85 -25.18 4.86 -30.52
CA MET A 85 -23.83 4.99 -29.93
C MET A 85 -23.44 6.44 -29.63
N GLU A 86 -23.77 7.37 -30.53
CA GLU A 86 -23.45 8.80 -30.40
C GLU A 86 -24.25 9.54 -29.32
N ARG A 87 -25.31 8.91 -28.79
CA ARG A 87 -26.15 9.46 -27.72
C ARG A 87 -25.87 8.84 -26.35
N ARG A 88 -24.96 7.85 -26.29
CA ARG A 88 -24.71 7.15 -25.04
C ARG A 88 -23.84 7.99 -24.09
N ARG A 89 -24.25 8.00 -22.84
CA ARG A 89 -23.44 8.46 -21.71
C ARG A 89 -23.10 7.26 -20.83
N ASP A 90 -22.23 6.39 -21.37
CA ASP A 90 -21.88 5.09 -20.80
C ASP A 90 -20.80 5.26 -19.73
N ALA A 91 -21.18 5.07 -18.46
CA ALA A 91 -20.29 5.18 -17.32
C ALA A 91 -19.22 4.09 -17.30
N LEU A 92 -19.53 2.87 -17.79
CA LEU A 92 -18.58 1.77 -17.79
C LEU A 92 -17.45 1.99 -18.82
N VAL A 93 -17.77 2.53 -19.98
CA VAL A 93 -16.75 2.86 -20.97
C VAL A 93 -15.83 3.98 -20.45
N ALA A 94 -16.38 4.97 -19.72
CA ALA A 94 -15.55 5.99 -19.07
C ALA A 94 -14.60 5.38 -18.02
N ALA A 95 -15.14 4.54 -17.15
CA ALA A 95 -14.35 3.84 -16.13
C ALA A 95 -13.26 2.94 -16.74
N ALA A 96 -13.57 2.22 -17.83
CA ALA A 96 -12.61 1.37 -18.52
C ALA A 96 -11.43 2.17 -19.11
N VAL A 97 -11.70 3.33 -19.73
CA VAL A 97 -10.65 4.25 -20.22
C VAL A 97 -9.81 4.77 -19.07
N PHE A 98 -10.42 5.08 -17.92
CA PHE A 98 -9.70 5.51 -16.73
C PHE A 98 -8.80 4.41 -16.17
N VAL A 99 -9.27 3.15 -16.07
CA VAL A 99 -8.45 2.01 -15.61
C VAL A 99 -7.20 1.83 -16.48
N GLN A 100 -7.35 1.91 -17.81
CA GLN A 100 -6.21 1.85 -18.74
C GLN A 100 -5.24 3.03 -18.54
N ALA A 101 -5.77 4.22 -18.29
CA ALA A 101 -4.93 5.39 -18.04
C ALA A 101 -4.14 5.27 -16.73
N VAL A 102 -4.74 4.71 -15.67
CA VAL A 102 -4.05 4.43 -14.40
C VAL A 102 -2.88 3.48 -14.62
N GLU A 103 -3.11 2.34 -15.30
CA GLU A 103 -2.07 1.35 -15.60
C GLU A 103 -0.94 1.97 -16.45
N GLY A 104 -1.32 2.68 -17.53
CA GLY A 104 -0.33 3.30 -18.43
C GLY A 104 0.51 4.37 -17.75
N TYR A 105 -0.08 5.22 -16.91
CA TYR A 105 0.64 6.25 -16.19
C TYR A 105 1.58 5.67 -15.14
N ALA A 106 1.08 4.73 -14.32
CA ALA A 106 1.91 4.07 -13.30
C ALA A 106 3.05 3.28 -13.90
N GLY A 107 2.81 2.54 -14.99
CA GLY A 107 3.86 1.80 -15.70
C GLY A 107 4.93 2.67 -16.35
N GLY A 108 4.62 3.94 -16.65
CA GLY A 108 5.57 4.94 -17.19
C GLY A 108 6.28 5.78 -16.13
N THR A 109 5.91 5.67 -14.85
CA THR A 109 6.44 6.49 -13.75
C THR A 109 7.25 5.64 -12.79
N LEU A 110 8.54 5.96 -12.63
CA LEU A 110 9.45 5.19 -11.79
C LEU A 110 8.99 5.18 -10.34
N GLY A 111 8.89 4.00 -9.73
CA GLY A 111 8.53 3.82 -8.31
C GLY A 111 7.05 4.02 -7.99
N LEU A 112 6.23 4.43 -8.97
CA LEU A 112 4.80 4.61 -8.77
C LEU A 112 4.07 3.26 -8.87
N VAL A 113 3.21 3.00 -7.89
CA VAL A 113 2.23 1.90 -7.95
C VAL A 113 0.84 2.50 -7.85
N ALA A 114 -0.02 2.24 -8.85
CA ALA A 114 -1.40 2.66 -8.82
C ALA A 114 -2.32 1.54 -9.27
N THR A 115 -3.44 1.34 -8.55
CA THR A 115 -4.32 0.19 -8.75
C THR A 115 -5.78 0.60 -8.63
N VAL A 116 -6.60 0.13 -9.57
CA VAL A 116 -8.07 0.10 -9.44
C VAL A 116 -8.44 -1.30 -8.95
N GLY A 117 -8.65 -1.45 -7.64
CA GLY A 117 -8.85 -2.75 -7.00
C GLY A 117 -10.31 -3.18 -6.89
N GLN A 118 -11.25 -2.22 -6.96
CA GLN A 118 -12.69 -2.48 -6.91
C GLN A 118 -13.40 -1.75 -8.03
N LEU A 119 -14.42 -2.39 -8.61
CA LEU A 119 -15.27 -1.80 -9.62
C LEU A 119 -16.68 -2.37 -9.48
N SER A 120 -17.67 -1.48 -9.36
CA SER A 120 -19.09 -1.83 -9.25
C SER A 120 -19.87 -1.11 -10.33
N VAL A 121 -20.73 -1.84 -11.07
CA VAL A 121 -21.49 -1.35 -12.22
C VAL A 121 -22.99 -1.40 -11.92
N ARG A 122 -23.71 -0.32 -12.21
CA ARG A 122 -25.16 -0.25 -12.08
C ARG A 122 -25.82 0.17 -13.39
N PRO A 123 -26.93 -0.47 -13.76
CA PRO A 123 -27.66 -1.53 -13.05
C PRO A 123 -27.05 -2.93 -13.21
N GLY A 124 -25.97 -3.13 -14.00
CA GLY A 124 -25.28 -4.41 -14.12
C GLY A 124 -26.03 -5.47 -14.93
N ALA A 125 -26.87 -5.04 -15.89
CA ALA A 125 -27.65 -5.91 -16.77
C ALA A 125 -27.08 -5.93 -18.18
N ALA A 126 -27.02 -7.10 -18.81
CA ALA A 126 -26.39 -7.29 -20.12
C ALA A 126 -27.03 -6.49 -21.26
N ASN A 127 -28.31 -6.13 -21.14
CA ASN A 127 -29.08 -5.39 -22.13
C ASN A 127 -29.32 -3.92 -21.77
N VAL A 128 -28.56 -3.37 -20.82
CA VAL A 128 -28.68 -1.97 -20.35
C VAL A 128 -27.33 -1.28 -20.44
N VAL A 129 -27.27 -0.09 -21.02
CA VAL A 129 -26.11 0.80 -20.97
C VAL A 129 -25.86 1.17 -19.50
N PRO A 130 -24.66 0.97 -18.94
CA PRO A 130 -24.38 1.31 -17.54
C PRO A 130 -24.53 2.80 -17.26
N GLY A 131 -25.37 3.12 -16.27
CA GLY A 131 -25.61 4.49 -15.83
C GLY A 131 -24.68 4.97 -14.74
N GLU A 132 -24.11 4.05 -13.94
CA GLU A 132 -23.23 4.40 -12.84
C GLU A 132 -22.10 3.35 -12.72
N VAL A 133 -20.89 3.83 -12.49
CA VAL A 133 -19.75 2.98 -12.09
C VAL A 133 -19.02 3.62 -10.93
N MET A 134 -18.90 2.87 -9.83
CA MET A 134 -18.05 3.20 -8.69
C MET A 134 -16.78 2.36 -8.74
N LEU A 135 -15.63 3.00 -8.55
CA LEU A 135 -14.34 2.31 -8.45
C LEU A 135 -13.45 2.89 -7.36
N SER A 136 -12.49 2.09 -6.89
CA SER A 136 -11.44 2.54 -5.98
C SER A 136 -10.17 2.84 -6.76
N LEU A 137 -9.40 3.81 -6.31
CA LEU A 137 -8.04 4.11 -6.77
C LEU A 137 -7.11 4.11 -5.55
N ASP A 138 -6.05 3.30 -5.60
CA ASP A 138 -4.97 3.24 -4.62
C ASP A 138 -3.69 3.72 -5.31
N VAL A 139 -3.03 4.75 -4.78
CA VAL A 139 -1.81 5.35 -5.33
C VAL A 139 -0.73 5.32 -4.26
N ARG A 140 0.44 4.73 -4.58
CA ARG A 140 1.57 4.60 -3.65
C ARG A 140 2.87 5.04 -4.28
N HIS A 141 3.68 5.74 -3.50
CA HIS A 141 5.05 6.10 -3.86
C HIS A 141 5.88 6.32 -2.60
N ALA A 142 7.19 6.08 -2.68
CA ALA A 142 8.12 6.29 -1.57
C ALA A 142 8.48 7.78 -1.34
N ASP A 143 8.12 8.66 -2.26
CA ASP A 143 8.22 10.11 -2.16
C ASP A 143 6.81 10.72 -2.18
N ASP A 144 6.48 11.51 -1.15
CA ASP A 144 5.15 12.11 -1.00
C ASP A 144 4.85 13.17 -2.06
N ALA A 145 5.85 13.91 -2.55
CA ALA A 145 5.64 14.90 -3.61
C ALA A 145 5.24 14.21 -4.91
N GLU A 146 5.94 13.15 -5.30
CA GLU A 146 5.63 12.34 -6.47
C GLU A 146 4.26 11.64 -6.33
N ARG A 147 3.94 11.11 -5.13
CA ARG A 147 2.65 10.50 -4.85
C ARG A 147 1.49 11.48 -5.03
N LEU A 148 1.63 12.69 -4.47
CA LEU A 148 0.59 13.73 -4.54
C LEU A 148 0.42 14.23 -5.98
N LEU A 149 1.52 14.44 -6.72
CA LEU A 149 1.48 14.80 -8.14
C LEU A 149 0.80 13.71 -8.97
N ALA A 150 1.13 12.46 -8.75
CA ALA A 150 0.51 11.34 -9.44
C ALA A 150 -0.99 11.23 -9.13
N SER A 151 -1.37 11.36 -7.87
CA SER A 151 -2.77 11.37 -7.45
C SER A 151 -3.56 12.48 -8.14
N GLN A 152 -3.04 13.71 -8.13
CA GLN A 152 -3.70 14.83 -8.81
C GLN A 152 -3.80 14.61 -10.31
N HIS A 153 -2.75 14.13 -10.94
CA HIS A 153 -2.73 13.85 -12.38
C HIS A 153 -3.79 12.81 -12.78
N LEU A 154 -3.92 11.73 -12.01
CA LEU A 154 -4.93 10.69 -12.26
C LEU A 154 -6.35 11.24 -12.07
N LEU A 155 -6.59 12.08 -11.06
CA LEU A 155 -7.89 12.74 -10.88
C LEU A 155 -8.21 13.71 -12.03
N ASP A 156 -7.23 14.42 -12.56
CA ASP A 156 -7.39 15.29 -13.72
C ASP A 156 -7.74 14.49 -14.97
N ILE A 157 -7.11 13.34 -15.19
CA ILE A 157 -7.46 12.40 -16.27
C ILE A 157 -8.93 11.95 -16.13
N ALA A 158 -9.35 11.53 -14.93
CA ALA A 158 -10.74 11.14 -14.69
C ALA A 158 -11.72 12.28 -15.04
N SER A 159 -11.40 13.52 -14.64
CA SER A 159 -12.17 14.71 -14.96
C SER A 159 -12.25 14.97 -16.48
N GLN A 160 -11.14 14.84 -17.20
CA GLN A 160 -11.11 15.00 -18.65
C GLN A 160 -11.94 13.95 -19.37
N ILE A 161 -11.83 12.67 -18.97
CA ILE A 161 -12.64 11.58 -19.51
C ILE A 161 -14.13 11.87 -19.31
N SER A 162 -14.51 12.28 -18.11
CA SER A 162 -15.86 12.61 -17.71
C SER A 162 -16.46 13.73 -18.58
N LYS A 163 -15.71 14.83 -18.74
CA LYS A 163 -16.08 15.96 -19.59
C LYS A 163 -16.23 15.56 -21.05
N HIS A 164 -15.26 14.81 -21.59
CA HIS A 164 -15.30 14.36 -22.99
C HIS A 164 -16.51 13.47 -23.28
N ARG A 165 -16.95 12.67 -22.32
CA ARG A 165 -18.07 11.75 -22.44
C ARG A 165 -19.41 12.33 -21.97
N ASN A 166 -19.42 13.59 -21.54
CA ASN A 166 -20.59 14.28 -21.02
C ASN A 166 -21.30 13.48 -19.90
N ILE A 167 -20.51 13.01 -18.93
CA ILE A 167 -20.96 12.32 -17.72
C ILE A 167 -20.52 13.09 -16.49
N ALA A 168 -21.16 12.88 -15.34
CA ALA A 168 -20.72 13.45 -14.08
C ALA A 168 -19.61 12.58 -13.44
N LEU A 169 -18.76 13.21 -12.62
CA LEU A 169 -17.73 12.56 -11.83
C LEU A 169 -17.78 13.09 -10.40
N THR A 170 -17.91 12.19 -9.46
CA THR A 170 -17.70 12.46 -8.03
C THR A 170 -16.45 11.77 -7.57
N THR A 171 -15.58 12.48 -6.84
CA THR A 171 -14.36 11.95 -6.27
C THR A 171 -14.34 12.21 -4.77
N ARG A 172 -13.94 11.20 -3.99
CA ARG A 172 -13.74 11.31 -2.54
C ARG A 172 -12.41 10.69 -2.17
N ARG A 173 -11.58 11.41 -1.40
CA ARG A 173 -10.41 10.83 -0.77
C ARG A 173 -10.86 10.04 0.46
N ASP A 174 -10.53 8.76 0.52
CA ASP A 174 -10.91 7.86 1.62
C ASP A 174 -9.82 7.82 2.70
N SER A 175 -8.54 7.88 2.29
CA SER A 175 -7.40 7.95 3.20
C SER A 175 -6.19 8.60 2.55
N GLU A 176 -5.34 9.17 3.38
CA GLU A 176 -4.00 9.66 3.06
C GLU A 176 -3.06 9.21 4.16
N ASN A 177 -1.98 8.52 3.80
CA ASN A 177 -0.89 8.15 4.68
C ASN A 177 0.41 8.68 4.10
N ALA A 178 1.17 9.40 4.90
CA ALA A 178 2.48 9.89 4.48
C ALA A 178 3.50 8.76 4.40
N THR A 179 4.51 8.94 3.58
CA THR A 179 5.70 8.09 3.53
C THR A 179 6.44 8.12 4.87
N VAL A 180 6.88 6.96 5.32
CA VAL A 180 7.78 6.85 6.47
C VAL A 180 9.17 6.44 5.97
N PRO A 181 10.14 7.37 5.92
CA PRO A 181 11.51 7.03 5.55
C PRO A 181 12.17 6.23 6.65
N CYS A 182 12.91 5.19 6.30
CA CYS A 182 13.85 4.54 7.20
C CYS A 182 15.03 5.48 7.49
N ALA A 183 15.51 5.48 8.73
CA ALA A 183 16.61 6.35 9.11
C ALA A 183 17.88 6.03 8.33
N PRO A 184 18.56 7.00 7.70
CA PRO A 184 19.72 6.75 6.84
C PRO A 184 20.84 5.95 7.54
N ARG A 185 21.07 6.19 8.84
CA ARG A 185 22.05 5.44 9.62
C ARG A 185 21.68 3.96 9.76
N LEU A 186 20.37 3.65 9.91
CA LEU A 186 19.90 2.27 10.03
C LEU A 186 19.94 1.55 8.67
N VAL A 187 19.55 2.24 7.60
CA VAL A 187 19.71 1.74 6.22
C VAL A 187 21.18 1.44 5.94
N SER A 188 22.10 2.36 6.27
CA SER A 188 23.54 2.16 6.08
C SER A 188 24.07 1.00 6.90
N SER A 189 23.66 0.85 8.18
CA SER A 189 24.11 -0.24 9.04
C SER A 189 23.59 -1.60 8.56
N LEU A 190 22.34 -1.68 8.10
CA LEU A 190 21.79 -2.90 7.50
C LEU A 190 22.47 -3.24 6.19
N SER A 191 22.70 -2.27 5.31
CA SER A 191 23.40 -2.46 4.03
C SER A 191 24.84 -2.93 4.26
N GLN A 192 25.55 -2.35 5.26
CA GLN A 192 26.87 -2.80 5.65
C GLN A 192 26.86 -4.23 6.19
N ALA A 193 25.89 -4.58 7.04
CA ALA A 193 25.76 -5.93 7.58
C ALA A 193 25.52 -6.97 6.47
N VAL A 194 24.62 -6.68 5.51
CA VAL A 194 24.39 -7.53 4.33
C VAL A 194 25.67 -7.75 3.54
N HIS A 195 26.41 -6.67 3.27
CA HIS A 195 27.67 -6.73 2.51
C HIS A 195 28.76 -7.53 3.24
N GLU A 196 28.95 -7.30 4.55
CA GLU A 196 29.95 -7.99 5.35
C GLU A 196 29.70 -9.50 5.48
N LEU A 197 28.43 -9.92 5.36
CA LEU A 197 28.05 -11.34 5.31
C LEU A 197 28.14 -11.95 3.90
N GLY A 198 28.63 -11.19 2.92
CA GLY A 198 28.90 -11.68 1.56
C GLY A 198 27.69 -11.69 0.65
N HIS A 199 26.61 -11.01 1.00
CA HIS A 199 25.43 -10.89 0.16
C HIS A 199 25.41 -9.59 -0.64
N PRO A 200 24.87 -9.59 -1.87
CA PRO A 200 24.62 -8.36 -2.62
C PRO A 200 23.59 -7.50 -1.89
N VAL A 201 23.87 -6.20 -1.80
CA VAL A 201 22.95 -5.22 -1.20
C VAL A 201 21.92 -4.81 -2.24
N LEU A 202 20.65 -4.94 -1.90
CA LEU A 202 19.52 -4.38 -2.63
C LEU A 202 18.73 -3.47 -1.69
N GLU A 203 18.66 -2.20 -2.04
CA GLU A 203 17.80 -1.22 -1.37
C GLU A 203 16.48 -1.09 -2.15
N LEU A 204 15.35 -1.11 -1.43
CA LEU A 204 14.03 -1.01 -2.03
C LEU A 204 13.03 -0.36 -1.06
N ALA A 205 11.97 0.24 -1.60
CA ALA A 205 10.88 0.73 -0.77
C ALA A 205 9.86 -0.38 -0.49
N SER A 206 9.21 -0.33 0.69
CA SER A 206 8.03 -1.14 0.96
C SER A 206 6.79 -0.50 0.36
N GLY A 207 6.03 -1.29 -0.39
CA GLY A 207 4.70 -0.91 -0.83
C GLY A 207 3.59 -1.23 0.18
N ALA A 208 3.89 -1.97 1.27
CA ALA A 208 2.94 -2.39 2.30
C ALA A 208 3.03 -1.49 3.55
N GLY A 209 2.02 -1.54 4.42
CA GLY A 209 2.08 -0.96 5.75
C GLY A 209 2.73 -1.93 6.74
N HIS A 210 3.47 -1.39 7.74
CA HIS A 210 4.23 -2.15 8.73
C HIS A 210 4.11 -1.51 10.11
N ASP A 211 4.47 -2.24 11.15
CA ASP A 211 4.48 -1.73 12.53
C ASP A 211 5.47 -0.56 12.69
N ALA A 212 6.53 -0.55 11.89
CA ALA A 212 7.47 0.57 11.81
C ALA A 212 6.79 1.92 11.53
N VAL A 213 5.62 1.95 10.86
CA VAL A 213 4.86 3.20 10.67
C VAL A 213 4.39 3.77 12.03
N ALA A 214 3.88 2.93 12.91
CA ALA A 214 3.48 3.36 14.26
C ALA A 214 4.70 3.71 15.12
N MET A 215 5.76 2.93 15.01
CA MET A 215 7.00 3.11 15.77
C MET A 215 7.79 4.36 15.35
N SER A 216 7.61 4.84 14.12
CA SER A 216 8.28 6.06 13.64
C SER A 216 7.88 7.32 14.39
N ALA A 217 6.72 7.31 15.06
CA ALA A 217 6.30 8.40 15.95
C ALA A 217 7.10 8.43 17.27
N LEU A 218 7.77 7.33 17.62
CA LEU A 218 8.50 7.17 18.88
C LEU A 218 10.01 7.23 18.70
N THR A 219 10.53 6.66 17.61
CA THR A 219 11.97 6.52 17.36
C THR A 219 12.28 6.38 15.87
N GLU A 220 13.57 6.42 15.51
CA GLU A 220 14.03 6.07 14.17
C GLU A 220 13.74 4.61 13.85
N VAL A 221 13.32 4.35 12.62
CA VAL A 221 12.96 3.01 12.14
C VAL A 221 13.89 2.54 11.03
N GLY A 222 14.14 1.25 10.99
CA GLY A 222 14.84 0.55 9.91
C GLY A 222 14.18 -0.80 9.67
N MET A 223 14.22 -1.29 8.43
CA MET A 223 13.58 -2.56 8.09
C MET A 223 14.45 -3.40 7.17
N LEU A 224 14.37 -4.71 7.35
CA LEU A 224 14.98 -5.72 6.50
C LEU A 224 13.88 -6.62 5.94
N PHE A 225 13.84 -6.79 4.63
CA PHE A 225 12.97 -7.76 3.99
C PHE A 225 13.63 -9.13 3.87
N VAL A 226 12.82 -10.17 4.04
CA VAL A 226 13.17 -11.57 3.76
C VAL A 226 12.41 -11.99 2.51
N ARG A 227 13.10 -12.68 1.60
CA ARG A 227 12.50 -13.24 0.39
C ARG A 227 11.34 -14.16 0.76
N CYS A 228 10.21 -13.98 0.09
CA CYS A 228 9.06 -14.87 0.17
C CYS A 228 8.78 -15.53 -1.18
N LYS A 229 8.26 -16.74 -1.14
CA LYS A 229 8.02 -17.56 -2.33
C LYS A 229 6.91 -16.94 -3.19
N GLY A 230 7.26 -16.62 -4.46
CA GLY A 230 6.32 -16.09 -5.45
C GLY A 230 5.75 -14.70 -5.10
N GLY A 231 6.27 -14.00 -4.11
CA GLY A 231 5.69 -12.75 -3.62
C GLY A 231 4.29 -12.90 -3.02
N VAL A 232 3.91 -14.13 -2.67
CA VAL A 232 2.58 -14.44 -2.12
C VAL A 232 2.44 -13.81 -0.74
N SER A 233 1.34 -13.06 -0.54
CA SER A 233 0.97 -12.45 0.74
C SER A 233 -0.53 -12.52 0.96
N HIS A 234 -0.98 -12.47 2.24
CA HIS A 234 -2.39 -12.57 2.66
C HIS A 234 -3.07 -13.86 2.16
N ASN A 235 -2.32 -14.95 2.04
CA ASN A 235 -2.76 -16.23 1.53
C ASN A 235 -2.12 -17.37 2.34
N PRO A 236 -2.83 -18.50 2.58
CA PRO A 236 -2.25 -19.66 3.28
C PRO A 236 -0.99 -20.25 2.62
N ALA A 237 -0.72 -19.94 1.35
CA ALA A 237 0.49 -20.37 0.63
C ALA A 237 1.70 -19.47 0.89
N GLU A 238 1.55 -18.39 1.67
CA GLU A 238 2.64 -17.50 2.06
C GLU A 238 3.74 -18.29 2.80
N SER A 239 4.97 -18.19 2.34
CA SER A 239 6.08 -18.94 2.91
C SER A 239 7.42 -18.31 2.65
N VAL A 240 8.36 -18.58 3.56
CA VAL A 240 9.78 -18.27 3.48
C VAL A 240 10.59 -19.55 3.63
N THR A 241 11.85 -19.54 3.22
CA THR A 241 12.77 -20.67 3.49
C THR A 241 13.49 -20.47 4.82
N THR A 242 13.86 -21.55 5.49
CA THR A 242 14.66 -21.50 6.73
C THR A 242 16.01 -20.85 6.47
N GLU A 243 16.57 -21.07 5.30
CA GLU A 243 17.86 -20.54 4.86
C GLU A 243 17.81 -19.00 4.74
N ASP A 244 16.75 -18.45 4.15
CA ASP A 244 16.56 -16.99 4.02
C ASP A 244 16.33 -16.33 5.39
N VAL A 245 15.59 -17.00 6.28
CA VAL A 245 15.39 -16.54 7.65
C VAL A 245 16.70 -16.53 8.43
N ALA A 246 17.54 -17.57 8.26
CA ALA A 246 18.86 -17.61 8.91
C ALA A 246 19.74 -16.43 8.48
N VAL A 247 19.77 -16.12 7.18
CA VAL A 247 20.49 -14.94 6.66
C VAL A 247 19.94 -13.65 7.29
N ALA A 248 18.62 -13.50 7.40
CA ALA A 248 18.06 -12.31 8.01
C ALA A 248 18.41 -12.15 9.49
N ILE A 249 18.48 -13.27 10.25
CA ILE A 249 18.92 -13.27 11.64
C ILE A 249 20.37 -12.85 11.75
N ASP A 250 21.25 -13.39 10.90
CA ASP A 250 22.68 -13.05 10.89
C ASP A 250 22.89 -11.57 10.54
N VAL A 251 22.16 -11.05 9.54
CA VAL A 251 22.20 -9.63 9.16
C VAL A 251 21.73 -8.74 10.31
N LEU A 252 20.61 -9.10 10.96
CA LEU A 252 20.12 -8.33 12.11
C LEU A 252 21.13 -8.34 13.26
N GLY A 253 21.70 -9.50 13.60
CA GLY A 253 22.73 -9.63 14.62
C GLY A 253 23.96 -8.76 14.31
N ARG A 254 24.44 -8.80 13.07
CA ARG A 254 25.57 -7.97 12.63
C ARG A 254 25.24 -6.47 12.66
N CYS A 255 24.03 -6.10 12.25
CA CYS A 255 23.57 -4.70 12.33
C CYS A 255 23.57 -4.21 13.80
N LEU A 256 23.09 -5.00 14.74
CA LEU A 256 23.08 -4.63 16.16
C LEU A 256 24.52 -4.44 16.71
N GLU A 257 25.47 -5.28 16.30
CA GLU A 257 26.90 -5.10 16.65
C GLU A 257 27.47 -3.79 16.07
N LEU A 258 27.07 -3.40 14.86
CA LEU A 258 27.50 -2.14 14.24
C LEU A 258 26.93 -0.94 14.98
N LEU A 259 25.66 -1.00 15.37
CA LEU A 259 24.98 0.07 16.11
C LEU A 259 25.44 0.21 17.57
N ALA A 260 25.99 -0.86 18.16
CA ALA A 260 26.51 -0.84 19.53
C ALA A 260 27.93 -0.25 19.63
N LYS A 261 28.60 0.00 18.51
CA LYS A 261 29.92 0.64 18.50
C LYS A 261 29.76 2.15 18.77
N PRO A 262 30.57 2.70 19.68
CA PRO A 262 30.55 4.13 19.99
C PRO A 262 31.01 4.99 18.82
#